data_fa46b31dd7ccfa0ed4991ee4c0ada951
#
_entry.id   fa46b31dd7ccfa0ed4991ee4c0ada951
#
_cell.length_a   1.000
_cell.length_b   1.000
_cell.length_c   1.000
_cell.angle_alpha   90.00
_cell.angle_beta   90.00
_cell.angle_gamma   90.00
#
_symmetry.space_group_name_H-M   'P 1'
#
loop_
_entity.id
_entity.type
_entity.pdbx_description
1 polymer ?
#
loop_
_entity_poly.entity_id
_entity_poly.type
_entity_poly.pdbx_seq_one_letter_code
_entity_poly.pdbx_strand_id
1 'polypeptide(L)'
;MKKLRFHYEMTLNLDREVRDHHVLLRCRPIENENQHLLAYHCEVLPEISLFLSSDGFGNSGYTGVIRGPHHFFTVKADGMVQKTEKRCTDFHPMYRFPSVRTMPDERMRTFLRETEGMLGKPLETFEDVRFLMSRLHRQMQYVPGATTTATTAAEAFLDGRGVCQDYAHILIALCRIAGIAARYVAGMIIGEGATHAWCEVWLDGAWIGLDPTNDCLAGDSYIRLSQGRDFADGAVDRGCFVGFASQTQQIYVKVEEVEKETDKRDIVGKPDA
;
A
#
# COMPACT_ATOMS: atom_id res chain seq x y z
N MET A 1 -4.92 -19.25 -8.85
CA MET A 1 -5.57 -18.47 -7.76
C MET A 1 -4.88 -18.80 -6.45
N LYS A 2 -4.41 -17.81 -5.72
CA LYS A 2 -3.65 -17.90 -4.48
C LYS A 2 -4.51 -17.43 -3.31
N LYS A 3 -4.46 -18.11 -2.17
CA LYS A 3 -5.11 -17.67 -0.94
C LYS A 3 -4.04 -17.19 0.04
N LEU A 4 -4.25 -16.02 0.61
CA LEU A 4 -3.37 -15.42 1.60
C LEU A 4 -4.12 -15.19 2.90
N ARG A 5 -3.57 -15.68 4.00
CA ARG A 5 -4.00 -15.33 5.36
C ARG A 5 -3.17 -14.16 5.82
N PHE A 6 -3.79 -13.20 6.49
CA PHE A 6 -3.07 -12.08 7.06
C PHE A 6 -3.45 -11.85 8.52
N HIS A 7 -2.50 -11.32 9.25
CA HIS A 7 -2.63 -10.70 10.56
C HIS A 7 -2.05 -9.28 10.49
N TYR A 8 -2.77 -8.30 10.99
CA TYR A 8 -2.35 -6.92 11.12
C TYR A 8 -2.60 -6.45 12.55
N GLU A 9 -1.58 -5.91 13.19
CA GLU A 9 -1.69 -5.27 14.50
C GLU A 9 -1.01 -3.89 14.47
N MET A 10 -1.71 -2.87 14.96
CA MET A 10 -1.17 -1.54 15.17
C MET A 10 -1.45 -1.11 16.59
N THR A 11 -0.41 -0.66 17.29
CA THR A 11 -0.50 -0.08 18.63
C THR A 11 0.04 1.35 18.61
N LEU A 12 -0.81 2.29 19.03
CA LEU A 12 -0.47 3.68 19.26
C LEU A 12 -0.34 3.90 20.77
N ASN A 13 0.82 4.32 21.23
CA ASN A 13 1.06 4.73 22.60
C ASN A 13 1.21 6.25 22.69
N LEU A 14 0.62 6.83 23.72
CA LEU A 14 0.58 8.26 23.97
C LEU A 14 1.27 8.54 25.33
N ASP A 15 2.20 9.49 25.37
CA ASP A 15 2.94 9.84 26.59
C ASP A 15 2.07 10.57 27.63
N ARG A 16 0.90 11.07 27.20
CA ARG A 16 -0.09 11.72 28.03
C ARG A 16 -1.49 11.29 27.65
N GLU A 17 -2.44 11.46 28.57
CA GLU A 17 -3.84 11.22 28.35
C GLU A 17 -4.42 12.13 27.26
N VAL A 18 -5.20 11.54 26.36
CA VAL A 18 -5.97 12.22 25.33
C VAL A 18 -7.43 11.78 25.37
N ARG A 19 -8.31 12.51 24.72
CA ARG A 19 -9.74 12.21 24.61
C ARG A 19 -10.30 12.61 23.23
N ASP A 20 -11.53 12.26 22.98
CA ASP A 20 -12.22 12.57 21.71
C ASP A 20 -11.34 12.22 20.50
N HIS A 21 -10.76 11.01 20.54
CA HIS A 21 -9.88 10.51 19.50
C HIS A 21 -10.70 9.91 18.37
N HIS A 22 -10.78 10.61 17.25
CA HIS A 22 -11.38 10.15 16.02
C HIS A 22 -10.37 9.31 15.25
N VAL A 23 -10.78 8.13 14.80
CA VAL A 23 -9.94 7.21 14.05
C VAL A 23 -10.54 6.89 12.68
N LEU A 24 -9.69 6.72 11.68
CA LEU A 24 -9.98 6.13 10.38
C LEU A 24 -9.00 4.99 10.16
N LEU A 25 -9.49 3.76 9.97
CA LEU A 25 -8.72 2.54 9.87
C LEU A 25 -9.02 1.83 8.55
N ARG A 26 -8.04 1.71 7.66
CA ARG A 26 -8.12 0.97 6.40
C ARG A 26 -7.38 -0.37 6.50
N CYS A 27 -7.61 -1.09 7.61
CA CYS A 27 -7.04 -2.43 7.83
C CYS A 27 -7.88 -3.57 7.19
N ARG A 28 -9.01 -3.24 6.55
CA ARG A 28 -9.82 -4.16 5.76
C ARG A 28 -9.31 -4.15 4.31
N PRO A 29 -8.90 -5.30 3.74
CA PRO A 29 -8.50 -5.40 2.34
C PRO A 29 -9.58 -4.91 1.38
N ILE A 30 -9.18 -4.17 0.34
CA ILE A 30 -10.07 -3.73 -0.74
C ILE A 30 -10.56 -4.95 -1.52
N GLU A 31 -11.83 -4.96 -1.91
CA GLU A 31 -12.40 -5.92 -2.85
C GLU A 31 -12.42 -5.34 -4.27
N ASN A 32 -11.90 -6.10 -5.24
CA ASN A 32 -11.85 -5.73 -6.65
C ASN A 32 -11.70 -6.99 -7.54
N GLU A 33 -11.53 -6.81 -8.86
CA GLU A 33 -11.40 -7.94 -9.80
C GLU A 33 -10.22 -8.88 -9.49
N ASN A 34 -9.16 -8.35 -8.86
CA ASN A 34 -7.94 -9.09 -8.54
C ASN A 34 -7.92 -9.68 -7.12
N GLN A 35 -8.74 -9.16 -6.20
CA GLN A 35 -8.67 -9.49 -4.78
C GLN A 35 -10.07 -9.60 -4.16
N HIS A 36 -10.38 -10.77 -3.59
CA HIS A 36 -11.64 -11.06 -2.91
C HIS A 36 -11.41 -11.38 -1.43
N LEU A 37 -12.15 -10.73 -0.54
CA LEU A 37 -12.08 -10.97 0.89
C LEU A 37 -12.95 -12.19 1.25
N LEU A 38 -12.31 -13.27 1.75
CA LEU A 38 -13.01 -14.51 2.11
C LEU A 38 -13.43 -14.55 3.59
N ALA A 39 -12.62 -13.96 4.46
CA ALA A 39 -12.89 -13.85 5.89
C ALA A 39 -12.22 -12.60 6.45
N TYR A 40 -12.83 -11.98 7.44
CA TYR A 40 -12.31 -10.79 8.09
C TYR A 40 -12.87 -10.64 9.51
N HIS A 41 -11.98 -10.33 10.44
CA HIS A 41 -12.30 -9.95 11.80
C HIS A 41 -11.46 -8.74 12.20
N CYS A 42 -12.02 -7.82 12.97
CA CYS A 42 -11.32 -6.63 13.45
C CYS A 42 -11.72 -6.31 14.89
N GLU A 43 -10.74 -6.11 15.73
CA GLU A 43 -10.89 -5.71 17.11
C GLU A 43 -10.13 -4.40 17.38
N VAL A 44 -10.66 -3.56 18.25
CA VAL A 44 -10.01 -2.33 18.69
C VAL A 44 -10.06 -2.20 20.20
N LEU A 45 -9.03 -1.62 20.77
CA LEU A 45 -8.94 -1.37 22.21
C LEU A 45 -8.41 0.05 22.47
N PRO A 46 -9.11 0.91 23.23
CA PRO A 46 -10.39 0.67 23.91
C PRO A 46 -11.51 0.28 22.93
N GLU A 47 -12.45 -0.54 23.42
CA GLU A 47 -13.58 -0.99 22.60
C GLU A 47 -14.49 0.19 22.23
N ILE A 48 -14.77 0.35 20.94
CA ILE A 48 -15.64 1.38 20.39
C ILE A 48 -16.48 0.81 19.25
N SER A 49 -17.59 1.48 18.94
CA SER A 49 -18.33 1.19 17.71
C SER A 49 -17.56 1.69 16.50
N LEU A 50 -17.35 0.79 15.54
CA LEU A 50 -16.74 1.07 14.25
C LEU A 50 -17.79 1.09 13.14
N PHE A 51 -17.76 2.12 12.32
CA PHE A 51 -18.66 2.30 11.18
C PHE A 51 -17.88 2.16 9.87
N LEU A 52 -18.25 1.20 9.04
CA LEU A 52 -17.63 1.01 7.72
C LEU A 52 -18.10 2.12 6.78
N SER A 53 -17.15 2.73 6.08
CA SER A 53 -17.39 3.78 5.07
C SER A 53 -16.48 3.58 3.88
N SER A 54 -16.80 4.25 2.76
CA SER A 54 -15.96 4.29 1.57
C SER A 54 -15.60 5.72 1.23
N ASP A 55 -14.40 5.94 0.68
CA ASP A 55 -13.95 7.23 0.19
C ASP A 55 -14.04 7.34 -1.34
N GLY A 56 -13.70 8.54 -1.87
CA GLY A 56 -13.73 8.81 -3.32
C GLY A 56 -12.66 8.06 -4.14
N PHE A 57 -11.75 7.33 -3.51
CA PHE A 57 -10.75 6.48 -4.15
C PHE A 57 -11.14 4.99 -4.18
N GLY A 58 -12.33 4.67 -3.64
CA GLY A 58 -12.82 3.29 -3.50
C GLY A 58 -12.21 2.54 -2.31
N ASN A 59 -11.53 3.24 -1.38
CA ASN A 59 -11.03 2.61 -0.17
C ASN A 59 -12.17 2.36 0.81
N SER A 60 -12.21 1.18 1.40
CA SER A 60 -13.06 0.87 2.55
C SER A 60 -12.31 1.14 3.83
N GLY A 61 -12.94 1.79 4.79
CA GLY A 61 -12.34 2.10 6.09
C GLY A 61 -13.35 2.17 7.22
N TYR A 62 -12.92 1.85 8.41
CA TYR A 62 -13.70 2.02 9.62
C TYR A 62 -13.45 3.38 10.24
N THR A 63 -14.50 4.07 10.61
CA THR A 63 -14.44 5.28 11.43
C THR A 63 -15.01 5.01 12.83
N GLY A 64 -14.42 5.63 13.84
CA GLY A 64 -14.86 5.52 15.23
C GLY A 64 -14.35 6.67 16.09
N VAL A 65 -14.87 6.77 17.31
CA VAL A 65 -14.48 7.81 18.26
C VAL A 65 -14.30 7.22 19.65
N ILE A 66 -13.11 7.40 20.24
CA ILE A 66 -12.82 7.13 21.65
C ILE A 66 -13.08 8.43 22.41
N ARG A 67 -14.21 8.53 23.13
CA ARG A 67 -14.59 9.76 23.83
C ARG A 67 -13.87 9.92 25.16
N GLY A 68 -13.67 8.82 25.89
CA GLY A 68 -13.05 8.83 27.21
C GLY A 68 -11.54 9.06 27.17
N PRO A 69 -10.96 9.40 28.35
CA PRO A 69 -9.52 9.53 28.50
C PRO A 69 -8.80 8.19 28.26
N HIS A 70 -7.69 8.22 27.51
CA HIS A 70 -6.88 7.05 27.24
C HIS A 70 -5.43 7.41 26.88
N HIS A 71 -4.52 6.43 27.05
CA HIS A 71 -3.10 6.55 26.76
C HIS A 71 -2.62 5.64 25.63
N PHE A 72 -3.51 4.80 25.08
CA PHE A 72 -3.17 3.90 23.99
C PHE A 72 -4.39 3.63 23.11
N PHE A 73 -4.11 3.19 21.91
CA PHE A 73 -5.10 2.64 20.99
C PHE A 73 -4.48 1.47 20.24
N THR A 74 -5.18 0.34 20.21
CA THR A 74 -4.74 -0.84 19.46
C THR A 74 -5.82 -1.27 18.50
N VAL A 75 -5.44 -1.65 17.29
CA VAL A 75 -6.29 -2.33 16.32
C VAL A 75 -5.62 -3.64 15.90
N LYS A 76 -6.43 -4.72 15.87
CA LYS A 76 -6.04 -6.04 15.34
C LYS A 76 -7.01 -6.44 14.24
N ALA A 77 -6.49 -6.89 13.13
CA ALA A 77 -7.30 -7.37 12.03
C ALA A 77 -6.72 -8.68 11.48
N ASP A 78 -7.56 -9.67 11.40
CA ASP A 78 -7.26 -10.99 10.85
C ASP A 78 -8.16 -11.30 9.66
N GLY A 79 -7.64 -12.02 8.69
CA GLY A 79 -8.48 -12.39 7.56
C GLY A 79 -7.80 -13.27 6.54
N MET A 80 -8.56 -13.50 5.48
CA MET A 80 -8.10 -14.27 4.32
C MET A 80 -8.57 -13.61 3.04
N VAL A 81 -7.67 -13.44 2.09
CA VAL A 81 -7.98 -12.95 0.74
C VAL A 81 -7.65 -14.01 -0.30
N GLN A 82 -8.43 -14.01 -1.38
CA GLN A 82 -8.14 -14.78 -2.58
C GLN A 82 -7.67 -13.84 -3.68
N LYS A 83 -6.50 -14.11 -4.24
CA LYS A 83 -5.96 -13.41 -5.39
C LYS A 83 -6.38 -14.12 -6.66
N THR A 84 -6.72 -13.33 -7.69
CA THR A 84 -7.04 -13.81 -9.03
C THR A 84 -6.07 -13.22 -10.06
N GLU A 85 -6.04 -13.77 -11.26
CA GLU A 85 -5.23 -13.27 -12.38
C GLU A 85 -5.89 -12.10 -13.13
N LYS A 86 -7.10 -11.70 -12.74
CA LYS A 86 -7.79 -10.58 -13.34
C LYS A 86 -7.04 -9.29 -13.08
N ARG A 87 -7.04 -8.40 -14.05
CA ARG A 87 -6.48 -7.05 -13.91
C ARG A 87 -7.57 -6.07 -13.51
N CYS A 88 -7.23 -5.11 -12.65
CA CYS A 88 -8.14 -4.02 -12.28
C CYS A 88 -8.24 -3.01 -13.42
N THR A 89 -9.46 -2.63 -13.78
CA THR A 89 -9.77 -1.73 -14.91
C THR A 89 -10.45 -0.43 -14.48
N ASP A 90 -10.48 -0.13 -13.18
CA ASP A 90 -11.09 1.03 -12.51
C ASP A 90 -10.28 2.32 -12.75
N PHE A 91 -10.20 2.79 -13.98
CA PHE A 91 -9.43 4.00 -14.31
C PHE A 91 -10.13 5.28 -13.90
N HIS A 92 -9.36 6.22 -13.31
CA HIS A 92 -9.79 7.60 -13.11
C HIS A 92 -8.72 8.59 -13.56
N PRO A 93 -9.06 9.65 -14.34
CA PRO A 93 -8.10 10.62 -14.89
C PRO A 93 -7.26 11.36 -13.83
N MET A 94 -7.73 11.47 -12.58
CA MET A 94 -7.00 12.14 -11.50
C MET A 94 -5.59 11.57 -11.28
N TYR A 95 -5.37 10.30 -11.59
CA TYR A 95 -4.08 9.63 -11.41
C TYR A 95 -3.01 10.05 -12.43
N ARG A 96 -3.37 10.89 -13.41
CA ARG A 96 -2.40 11.52 -14.33
C ARG A 96 -1.77 12.79 -13.76
N PHE A 97 -2.37 13.38 -12.73
CA PHE A 97 -1.95 14.66 -12.21
C PHE A 97 -1.13 14.52 -10.93
N PRO A 98 -0.10 15.37 -10.72
CA PRO A 98 0.66 15.36 -9.48
C PRO A 98 -0.22 15.73 -8.29
N SER A 99 0.15 15.24 -7.13
CA SER A 99 -0.38 15.62 -5.82
C SER A 99 0.72 16.35 -5.03
N VAL A 100 0.39 16.87 -3.85
CA VAL A 100 1.38 17.60 -3.04
C VAL A 100 2.66 16.77 -2.79
N ARG A 101 2.51 15.48 -2.48
CA ARG A 101 3.67 14.59 -2.21
C ARG A 101 4.36 14.05 -3.44
N THR A 102 3.72 14.11 -4.60
CA THR A 102 4.28 13.61 -5.87
C THR A 102 4.55 14.73 -6.88
N MET A 103 4.66 15.98 -6.39
CA MET A 103 5.06 17.10 -7.24
C MET A 103 6.53 16.92 -7.64
N PRO A 104 6.84 16.84 -8.97
CA PRO A 104 8.20 16.65 -9.42
C PRO A 104 8.98 17.97 -9.42
N ASP A 105 10.30 17.87 -9.21
CA ASP A 105 11.25 18.96 -9.42
C ASP A 105 12.04 18.80 -10.74
N GLU A 106 12.97 19.70 -11.02
CA GLU A 106 13.79 19.66 -12.23
C GLU A 106 14.79 18.51 -12.24
N ARG A 107 15.26 18.02 -11.08
CA ARG A 107 16.16 16.87 -10.98
C ARG A 107 15.45 15.59 -11.43
N MET A 108 14.19 15.40 -11.01
CA MET A 108 13.37 14.26 -11.44
C MET A 108 13.09 14.32 -12.94
N ARG A 109 12.84 15.52 -13.49
CA ARG A 109 12.69 15.71 -14.95
C ARG A 109 13.97 15.37 -15.71
N THR A 110 15.11 15.76 -15.18
CA THR A 110 16.43 15.42 -15.76
C THR A 110 16.66 13.92 -15.74
N PHE A 111 16.41 13.28 -14.60
CA PHE A 111 16.54 11.82 -14.47
C PHE A 111 15.63 11.06 -15.48
N LEU A 112 14.41 11.55 -15.70
CA LEU A 112 13.53 10.97 -16.72
C LEU A 112 14.11 11.16 -18.12
N ARG A 113 14.52 12.38 -18.51
CA ARG A 113 15.15 12.65 -19.82
C ARG A 113 16.37 11.77 -20.08
N GLU A 114 17.22 11.59 -19.07
CA GLU A 114 18.36 10.67 -19.16
C GLU A 114 17.92 9.22 -19.38
N THR A 115 16.87 8.78 -18.69
CA THR A 115 16.30 7.44 -18.85
C THR A 115 15.79 7.23 -20.28
N GLU A 116 15.02 8.19 -20.81
CA GLU A 116 14.52 8.18 -22.19
C GLU A 116 15.67 8.26 -23.19
N GLY A 117 16.72 9.03 -22.90
CA GLY A 117 17.94 9.05 -23.71
C GLY A 117 18.64 7.69 -23.80
N MET A 118 18.69 6.93 -22.70
CA MET A 118 19.22 5.56 -22.68
C MET A 118 18.34 4.57 -23.45
N LEU A 119 17.01 4.76 -23.43
CA LEU A 119 16.06 3.96 -24.18
C LEU A 119 16.01 4.33 -25.67
N GLY A 120 16.46 5.55 -26.03
CA GLY A 120 16.36 6.11 -27.38
C GLY A 120 14.94 6.47 -27.80
N LYS A 121 13.99 6.55 -26.84
CA LYS A 121 12.57 6.87 -27.06
C LYS A 121 11.92 7.34 -25.76
N PRO A 122 10.74 8.03 -25.82
CA PRO A 122 9.92 8.29 -24.67
C PRO A 122 9.44 7.01 -23.96
N LEU A 123 9.08 7.12 -22.66
CA LEU A 123 8.46 6.03 -21.93
C LEU A 123 7.02 5.80 -22.38
N GLU A 124 6.73 4.63 -22.92
CA GLU A 124 5.39 4.28 -23.42
C GLU A 124 4.94 2.88 -23.01
N THR A 125 5.87 1.95 -22.82
CA THR A 125 5.58 0.54 -22.58
C THR A 125 5.85 0.12 -21.14
N PHE A 126 5.32 -1.03 -20.78
CA PHE A 126 5.60 -1.66 -19.49
C PHE A 126 7.11 -1.90 -19.25
N GLU A 127 7.84 -2.34 -20.27
CA GLU A 127 9.29 -2.57 -20.17
C GLU A 127 10.07 -1.27 -19.97
N ASP A 128 9.60 -0.17 -20.55
CA ASP A 128 10.22 1.16 -20.34
C ASP A 128 10.04 1.59 -18.87
N VAL A 129 8.83 1.41 -18.30
CA VAL A 129 8.56 1.74 -16.89
C VAL A 129 9.33 0.81 -15.95
N ARG A 130 9.47 -0.47 -16.27
CA ARG A 130 10.35 -1.39 -15.53
C ARG A 130 11.79 -0.93 -15.52
N PHE A 131 12.31 -0.50 -16.66
CA PHE A 131 13.66 0.04 -16.75
C PHE A 131 13.84 1.30 -15.90
N LEU A 132 12.86 2.23 -15.93
CA LEU A 132 12.82 3.40 -15.06
C LEU A 132 12.83 3.00 -13.58
N MET A 133 11.98 2.06 -13.17
CA MET A 133 11.90 1.55 -11.80
C MET A 133 13.25 0.98 -11.34
N SER A 134 13.88 0.12 -12.14
CA SER A 134 15.18 -0.48 -11.80
C SER A 134 16.30 0.57 -11.72
N ARG A 135 16.25 1.64 -12.54
CA ARG A 135 17.18 2.78 -12.40
C ARG A 135 16.95 3.53 -11.09
N LEU A 136 15.70 3.83 -10.74
CA LEU A 136 15.33 4.47 -9.48
C LEU A 136 15.80 3.63 -8.29
N HIS A 137 15.49 2.32 -8.29
CA HIS A 137 15.91 1.40 -7.23
C HIS A 137 17.41 1.48 -6.96
N ARG A 138 18.23 1.47 -8.01
CA ARG A 138 19.71 1.57 -7.88
C ARG A 138 20.22 2.93 -7.39
N GLN A 139 19.44 3.99 -7.59
CA GLN A 139 19.83 5.35 -7.17
C GLN A 139 19.48 5.62 -5.71
N MET A 140 18.46 4.96 -5.18
CA MET A 140 17.94 5.17 -3.82
C MET A 140 18.55 4.18 -2.83
N GLN A 141 18.70 4.61 -1.59
CA GLN A 141 19.07 3.77 -0.46
C GLN A 141 17.90 3.64 0.51
N TYR A 142 17.55 2.39 0.88
CA TYR A 142 16.50 2.15 1.88
C TYR A 142 17.01 2.42 3.28
N VAL A 143 16.50 3.47 3.95
CA VAL A 143 16.93 3.91 5.29
C VAL A 143 15.71 4.25 6.14
N PRO A 144 15.30 3.37 7.06
CA PRO A 144 14.23 3.68 8.02
C PRO A 144 14.55 4.93 8.84
N GLY A 145 13.56 5.82 8.98
CA GLY A 145 13.70 7.06 9.74
C GLY A 145 14.41 8.21 9.02
N ALA A 146 14.88 8.03 7.78
CA ALA A 146 15.44 9.13 6.97
C ALA A 146 14.40 10.16 6.55
N THR A 147 13.15 9.72 6.40
CA THR A 147 12.01 10.51 5.94
C THR A 147 10.83 10.43 6.91
N THR A 148 9.82 11.25 6.68
CA THR A 148 8.56 11.26 7.42
C THR A 148 7.39 11.08 6.46
N THR A 149 6.18 10.88 6.98
CA THR A 149 4.96 10.81 6.16
C THR A 149 4.63 12.11 5.42
N ALA A 150 5.31 13.22 5.74
CA ALA A 150 5.17 14.51 5.06
C ALA A 150 6.18 14.71 3.93
N THR A 151 7.27 13.93 3.90
CA THR A 151 8.34 14.05 2.89
C THR A 151 7.78 13.87 1.48
N THR A 152 8.15 14.78 0.59
CA THR A 152 7.73 14.76 -0.82
C THR A 152 8.68 13.90 -1.67
N ALA A 153 8.22 13.48 -2.84
CA ALA A 153 9.03 12.75 -3.81
C ALA A 153 10.31 13.52 -4.19
N ALA A 154 10.22 14.84 -4.37
CA ALA A 154 11.38 15.68 -4.72
C ALA A 154 12.42 15.75 -3.60
N GLU A 155 11.98 15.85 -2.34
CA GLU A 155 12.89 15.85 -1.17
C GLU A 155 13.59 14.50 -0.99
N ALA A 156 12.83 13.39 -1.03
CA ALA A 156 13.40 12.05 -0.93
C ALA A 156 14.35 11.73 -2.09
N PHE A 157 13.99 12.15 -3.31
CA PHE A 157 14.85 11.97 -4.49
C PHE A 157 16.16 12.77 -4.39
N LEU A 158 16.10 13.99 -3.85
CA LEU A 158 17.28 14.81 -3.61
C LEU A 158 18.22 14.17 -2.57
N ASP A 159 17.66 13.65 -1.47
CA ASP A 159 18.43 13.00 -0.39
C ASP A 159 18.98 11.63 -0.83
N GLY A 160 18.35 10.97 -1.80
CA GLY A 160 18.72 9.63 -2.26
C GLY A 160 18.43 8.52 -1.24
N ARG A 161 17.66 8.83 -0.18
CA ARG A 161 17.32 7.91 0.92
C ARG A 161 15.84 7.97 1.22
N GLY A 162 15.27 6.85 1.66
CA GLY A 162 13.87 6.80 2.06
C GLY A 162 13.40 5.39 2.34
N VAL A 163 12.09 5.25 2.50
CA VAL A 163 11.40 3.98 2.72
C VAL A 163 10.43 3.68 1.57
N CYS A 164 9.70 2.57 1.64
CA CYS A 164 8.79 2.14 0.56
C CYS A 164 7.81 3.24 0.09
N GLN A 165 7.32 4.09 0.99
CA GLN A 165 6.49 5.24 0.66
C GLN A 165 7.21 6.21 -0.30
N ASP A 166 8.48 6.52 -0.04
CA ASP A 166 9.26 7.48 -0.82
C ASP A 166 9.55 6.93 -2.21
N TYR A 167 10.01 5.68 -2.29
CA TYR A 167 10.22 4.98 -3.56
C TYR A 167 8.95 4.99 -4.43
N ALA A 168 7.79 4.68 -3.83
CA ALA A 168 6.51 4.71 -4.54
C ALA A 168 6.16 6.13 -5.02
N HIS A 169 6.30 7.17 -4.18
CA HIS A 169 6.02 8.55 -4.53
C HIS A 169 6.91 9.04 -5.69
N ILE A 170 8.21 8.70 -5.66
CA ILE A 170 9.15 9.09 -6.72
C ILE A 170 8.77 8.42 -8.05
N LEU A 171 8.52 7.10 -8.05
CA LEU A 171 8.12 6.39 -9.27
C LEU A 171 6.81 6.93 -9.84
N ILE A 172 5.82 7.20 -8.99
CA ILE A 172 4.54 7.82 -9.37
C ILE A 172 4.77 9.18 -10.04
N ALA A 173 5.61 10.03 -9.45
CA ALA A 173 5.91 11.34 -10.00
C ALA A 173 6.60 11.25 -11.37
N LEU A 174 7.56 10.34 -11.52
CA LEU A 174 8.28 10.09 -12.78
C LEU A 174 7.34 9.57 -13.87
N CYS A 175 6.47 8.61 -13.55
CA CYS A 175 5.47 8.11 -14.50
C CYS A 175 4.50 9.22 -14.95
N ARG A 176 4.04 10.06 -14.01
CA ARG A 176 3.13 11.17 -14.34
C ARG A 176 3.80 12.24 -15.21
N ILE A 177 5.09 12.53 -15.04
CA ILE A 177 5.85 13.41 -15.95
C ILE A 177 5.86 12.83 -17.37
N ALA A 178 6.03 11.52 -17.50
CA ALA A 178 5.99 10.82 -18.79
C ALA A 178 4.57 10.67 -19.36
N GLY A 179 3.53 11.22 -18.70
CA GLY A 179 2.13 11.12 -19.15
C GLY A 179 1.44 9.80 -18.79
N ILE A 180 2.11 8.91 -18.08
CA ILE A 180 1.57 7.62 -17.63
C ILE A 180 0.84 7.84 -16.30
N ALA A 181 -0.45 7.47 -16.25
CA ALA A 181 -1.22 7.52 -15.00
C ALA A 181 -0.64 6.52 -14.00
N ALA A 182 -0.48 6.98 -12.74
CA ALA A 182 0.06 6.16 -11.67
C ALA A 182 -0.64 6.46 -10.35
N ARG A 183 -0.84 5.42 -9.51
CA ARG A 183 -1.45 5.54 -8.18
C ARG A 183 -0.59 4.92 -7.09
N TYR A 184 -0.70 5.49 -5.91
CA TYR A 184 -0.12 4.97 -4.68
C TYR A 184 -1.00 3.85 -4.14
N VAL A 185 -0.38 2.80 -3.64
CA VAL A 185 -1.05 1.70 -2.96
C VAL A 185 -0.34 1.40 -1.67
N ALA A 186 -1.11 1.24 -0.59
CA ALA A 186 -0.63 0.72 0.68
C ALA A 186 -1.27 -0.63 0.98
N GLY A 187 -0.51 -1.52 1.60
CA GLY A 187 -0.98 -2.85 1.91
C GLY A 187 0.03 -3.71 2.66
N MET A 188 -0.02 -5.00 2.40
CA MET A 188 0.80 -6.02 3.05
C MET A 188 1.42 -6.93 1.99
N ILE A 189 2.60 -7.47 2.26
CA ILE A 189 3.26 -8.46 1.42
C ILE A 189 3.49 -9.75 2.22
N ILE A 190 3.66 -10.86 1.53
CA ILE A 190 3.95 -12.16 2.16
C ILE A 190 5.22 -12.09 3.00
N GLY A 191 5.19 -12.66 4.20
CA GLY A 191 6.24 -12.60 5.21
C GLY A 191 5.79 -11.87 6.47
N GLU A 192 6.74 -11.43 7.26
CA GLU A 192 6.52 -10.69 8.52
C GLU A 192 7.22 -9.33 8.48
N GLY A 193 6.57 -8.29 9.04
CA GLY A 193 7.13 -6.95 9.08
C GLY A 193 6.10 -5.87 9.41
N ALA A 194 6.10 -4.78 8.66
CA ALA A 194 5.13 -3.69 8.74
C ALA A 194 4.28 -3.62 7.45
N THR A 195 3.39 -2.65 7.37
CA THR A 195 2.72 -2.31 6.10
C THR A 195 3.73 -1.89 5.04
N HIS A 196 3.39 -2.13 3.80
CA HIS A 196 4.22 -1.83 2.65
C HIS A 196 3.51 -0.88 1.68
N ALA A 197 4.28 -0.14 0.90
CA ALA A 197 3.76 0.75 -0.12
C ALA A 197 4.41 0.46 -1.48
N TRP A 198 3.60 0.56 -2.54
CA TRP A 198 4.04 0.39 -3.92
C TRP A 198 3.28 1.33 -4.85
N CYS A 199 3.59 1.26 -6.13
CA CYS A 199 2.95 2.04 -7.18
C CYS A 199 2.17 1.10 -8.11
N GLU A 200 1.08 1.58 -8.68
CA GLU A 200 0.45 0.96 -9.84
C GLU A 200 0.41 1.97 -10.99
N VAL A 201 0.69 1.47 -12.19
CA VAL A 201 0.67 2.26 -13.42
C VAL A 201 -0.42 1.77 -14.36
N TRP A 202 -1.05 2.70 -15.08
CA TRP A 202 -2.09 2.38 -16.05
C TRP A 202 -1.48 2.21 -17.44
N LEU A 203 -1.42 0.97 -17.90
CA LEU A 203 -0.92 0.62 -19.23
C LEU A 203 -1.81 -0.48 -19.82
N ASP A 204 -2.00 -0.46 -21.13
CA ASP A 204 -2.77 -1.46 -21.87
C ASP A 204 -4.18 -1.70 -21.31
N GLY A 205 -4.84 -0.64 -20.85
CA GLY A 205 -6.20 -0.69 -20.33
C GLY A 205 -6.37 -1.32 -18.95
N ALA A 206 -5.28 -1.47 -18.16
CA ALA A 206 -5.34 -2.03 -16.82
C ALA A 206 -4.25 -1.47 -15.89
N TRP A 207 -4.45 -1.63 -14.58
CA TRP A 207 -3.46 -1.32 -13.57
C TRP A 207 -2.44 -2.46 -13.42
N ILE A 208 -1.15 -2.10 -13.40
CA ILE A 208 -0.03 -3.02 -13.22
C ILE A 208 0.76 -2.58 -11.98
N GLY A 209 0.91 -3.47 -11.00
CA GLY A 209 1.61 -3.20 -9.75
C GLY A 209 3.13 -3.29 -9.91
N LEU A 210 3.84 -2.27 -9.41
CA LEU A 210 5.29 -2.12 -9.44
C LEU A 210 5.80 -1.76 -8.04
N ASP A 211 6.73 -2.54 -7.53
CA ASP A 211 7.38 -2.29 -6.25
C ASP A 211 8.82 -1.79 -6.46
N PRO A 212 9.02 -0.47 -6.46
CA PRO A 212 10.35 0.11 -6.65
C PRO A 212 11.31 -0.14 -5.48
N THR A 213 10.80 -0.49 -4.30
CA THR A 213 11.64 -0.83 -3.14
C THR A 213 12.33 -2.17 -3.33
N ASN A 214 11.62 -3.15 -3.88
CA ASN A 214 12.11 -4.50 -4.10
C ASN A 214 12.52 -4.78 -5.57
N ASP A 215 12.43 -3.78 -6.45
CA ASP A 215 12.67 -3.88 -7.90
C ASP A 215 11.91 -5.03 -8.57
N CYS A 216 10.64 -5.20 -8.20
CA CYS A 216 9.83 -6.32 -8.67
C CYS A 216 8.36 -5.91 -8.97
N LEU A 217 7.58 -6.88 -9.48
CA LEU A 217 6.14 -6.71 -9.67
C LEU A 217 5.39 -6.93 -8.36
N ALA A 218 4.46 -6.04 -8.04
CA ALA A 218 3.50 -6.23 -6.97
C ALA A 218 2.36 -7.14 -7.47
N GLY A 219 2.57 -8.46 -7.36
CA GLY A 219 1.68 -9.50 -7.88
C GLY A 219 0.74 -10.10 -6.84
N ASP A 220 0.56 -11.42 -6.94
CA ASP A 220 -0.39 -12.19 -6.13
C ASP A 220 0.05 -12.42 -4.66
N SER A 221 1.28 -12.05 -4.32
CA SER A 221 1.81 -12.05 -2.95
C SER A 221 1.55 -10.74 -2.18
N TYR A 222 0.84 -9.79 -2.78
CA TYR A 222 0.53 -8.48 -2.22
C TYR A 222 -0.97 -8.36 -1.91
N ILE A 223 -1.30 -7.92 -0.71
CA ILE A 223 -2.67 -7.62 -0.26
C ILE A 223 -2.83 -6.11 -0.23
N ARG A 224 -3.75 -5.57 -1.04
CA ARG A 224 -4.07 -4.14 -1.08
C ARG A 224 -5.04 -3.79 0.06
N LEU A 225 -4.69 -2.75 0.82
CA LEU A 225 -5.54 -2.15 1.86
C LEU A 225 -6.13 -0.82 1.43
N SER A 226 -5.34 0.01 0.73
CA SER A 226 -5.79 1.32 0.27
C SER A 226 -5.04 1.77 -0.98
N GLN A 227 -5.60 2.77 -1.65
CA GLN A 227 -5.04 3.41 -2.84
C GLN A 227 -5.34 4.90 -2.86
N GLY A 228 -4.58 5.67 -3.64
CA GLY A 228 -4.78 7.10 -3.77
C GLY A 228 -3.78 7.75 -4.70
N ARG A 229 -3.75 9.09 -4.73
CA ARG A 229 -2.76 9.84 -5.52
C ARG A 229 -1.38 9.83 -4.88
N ASP A 230 -1.37 9.76 -3.53
CA ASP A 230 -0.19 9.67 -2.67
C ASP A 230 -0.58 9.08 -1.30
N PHE A 231 0.36 9.03 -0.35
CA PHE A 231 0.12 8.58 1.02
C PHE A 231 -1.02 9.36 1.72
N ALA A 232 -1.22 10.65 1.41
CA ALA A 232 -2.29 11.42 2.06
C ALA A 232 -3.68 10.85 1.76
N ASP A 233 -3.91 10.32 0.58
CA ASP A 233 -5.16 9.66 0.21
C ASP A 233 -5.19 8.20 0.67
N GLY A 234 -4.03 7.50 0.62
CA GLY A 234 -3.90 6.05 0.85
C GLY A 234 -3.36 5.65 2.23
N ALA A 235 -3.31 6.52 3.24
CA ALA A 235 -2.86 6.13 4.58
C ALA A 235 -3.75 5.02 5.16
N VAL A 236 -3.12 3.98 5.73
CA VAL A 236 -3.83 2.83 6.32
C VAL A 236 -4.56 3.22 7.59
N ASP A 237 -3.97 4.11 8.38
CA ASP A 237 -4.57 4.64 9.59
C ASP A 237 -4.41 6.16 9.65
N ARG A 238 -5.37 6.80 10.27
CA ARG A 238 -5.37 8.22 10.61
C ARG A 238 -6.15 8.46 11.88
N GLY A 239 -5.73 9.47 12.64
CA GLY A 239 -6.47 9.92 13.81
C GLY A 239 -6.22 11.38 14.12
N CYS A 240 -7.15 11.95 14.89
CA CYS A 240 -6.98 13.23 15.56
C CYS A 240 -7.64 13.16 16.94
N PHE A 241 -7.04 13.77 17.92
CA PHE A 241 -7.51 13.74 19.30
C PHE A 241 -7.41 15.10 19.96
N VAL A 242 -8.11 15.27 21.07
CA VAL A 242 -8.01 16.44 21.93
C VAL A 242 -7.03 16.13 23.06
N GLY A 243 -5.94 16.90 23.14
CA GLY A 243 -4.87 16.75 24.12
C GLY A 243 -3.51 17.15 23.53
N PHE A 244 -2.50 17.19 24.40
CA PHE A 244 -1.11 17.41 24.03
C PHE A 244 -0.32 16.16 24.42
N ALA A 245 -0.10 15.27 23.45
CA ALA A 245 0.65 14.04 23.66
C ALA A 245 1.59 13.80 22.49
N SER A 246 2.79 13.32 22.79
CA SER A 246 3.64 12.66 21.80
C SER A 246 3.15 11.23 21.58
N GLN A 247 3.26 10.76 20.35
CA GLN A 247 2.78 9.43 19.99
C GLN A 247 3.92 8.55 19.46
N THR A 248 3.85 7.27 19.80
CA THR A 248 4.70 6.23 19.23
C THR A 248 3.80 5.15 18.65
N GLN A 249 4.00 4.83 17.38
CA GLN A 249 3.24 3.81 16.67
C GLN A 249 4.11 2.60 16.38
N GLN A 250 3.55 1.42 16.62
CA GLN A 250 4.15 0.14 16.26
C GLN A 250 3.16 -0.60 15.36
N ILE A 251 3.66 -1.15 14.26
CA ILE A 251 2.86 -1.92 13.30
C ILE A 251 3.53 -3.27 13.12
N TYR A 252 2.73 -4.33 13.25
CA TYR A 252 3.13 -5.69 12.93
C TYR A 252 2.17 -6.28 11.91
N VAL A 253 2.74 -6.89 10.89
CA VAL A 253 2.01 -7.56 9.81
C VAL A 253 2.61 -8.93 9.60
N LYS A 254 1.75 -9.93 9.42
CA LYS A 254 2.13 -11.26 8.96
C LYS A 254 1.19 -11.69 7.84
N VAL A 255 1.77 -12.14 6.72
CA VAL A 255 1.01 -12.69 5.59
C VAL A 255 1.60 -14.03 5.19
N GLU A 256 0.75 -15.04 5.07
CA GLU A 256 1.12 -16.40 4.73
C GLU A 256 0.26 -16.92 3.58
N GLU A 257 0.86 -17.68 2.67
CA GLU A 257 0.12 -18.44 1.68
C GLU A 257 -0.57 -19.64 2.34
N VAL A 258 -1.86 -19.80 2.06
CA VAL A 258 -2.62 -20.98 2.51
C VAL A 258 -2.53 -22.03 1.41
N GLU A 259 -1.87 -23.14 1.71
CA GLU A 259 -1.78 -24.28 0.80
C GLU A 259 -3.18 -24.82 0.47
N LYS A 260 -3.36 -25.26 -0.78
CA LYS A 260 -4.58 -26.00 -1.14
C LYS A 260 -4.60 -27.28 -0.31
N GLU A 261 -5.66 -27.49 0.48
CA GLU A 261 -5.94 -28.83 1.01
C GLU A 261 -6.00 -29.80 -0.19
N THR A 262 -5.03 -30.66 -0.30
CA THR A 262 -5.09 -31.82 -1.20
C THR A 262 -6.23 -32.69 -0.70
N ASP A 263 -7.32 -32.76 -1.45
CA ASP A 263 -8.47 -33.60 -1.15
C ASP A 263 -8.00 -35.06 -1.10
N LYS A 264 -7.82 -35.58 0.11
CA LYS A 264 -7.41 -36.98 0.38
C LYS A 264 -8.47 -38.02 0.02
N ARG A 265 -9.42 -37.72 -0.89
CA ARG A 265 -10.55 -38.60 -1.22
C ARG A 265 -10.31 -39.55 -2.39
N ASP A 266 -9.11 -39.55 -3.00
CA ASP A 266 -8.81 -40.44 -4.14
C ASP A 266 -7.96 -41.67 -3.79
N ILE A 267 -7.94 -42.13 -2.53
CA ILE A 267 -7.34 -43.43 -2.18
C ILE A 267 -8.43 -44.28 -1.49
N VAL A 268 -9.49 -44.57 -2.22
CA VAL A 268 -10.31 -45.77 -1.91
C VAL A 268 -9.97 -46.80 -2.98
N GLY A 269 -9.25 -47.80 -2.53
CA GLY A 269 -8.76 -48.90 -3.35
C GLY A 269 -9.90 -49.61 -4.10
N LYS A 270 -9.59 -50.00 -5.32
CA LYS A 270 -10.36 -51.04 -6.02
C LYS A 270 -10.22 -52.33 -5.21
N PRO A 271 -11.31 -53.04 -4.92
CA PRO A 271 -11.19 -54.41 -4.43
C PRO A 271 -10.78 -55.31 -5.60
N ASP A 272 -9.74 -56.04 -5.36
CA ASP A 272 -9.31 -57.15 -6.24
C ASP A 272 -10.45 -58.16 -6.35
N ALA A 273 -10.78 -58.56 -7.57
CA ALA A 273 -11.56 -59.72 -7.92
C ALA A 273 -10.81 -60.52 -8.99
#